data_dc49df67d665b4c3f94279a050402592
#
_entry.id   dc49df67d665b4c3f94279a050402592
#
_cell.length_a   1.000
_cell.length_b   1.000
_cell.length_c   1.000
_cell.angle_alpha   90.00
_cell.angle_beta   90.00
_cell.angle_gamma   90.00
#
_symmetry.space_group_name_H-M   'P 1'
#
loop_
_entity.id
_entity.type
_entity.pdbx_description
1 polymer ?
#
loop_
_entity_poly.entity_id
_entity_poly.type
_entity_poly.pdbx_seq_one_letter_code
_entity_poly.pdbx_strand_id
1 'polypeptide(L)'
;MVKPVAGEIVVIPFPRNDPATGKRRPALVIADLPGADLILCQITSRTHWDAFAVPLDSSDCERGEIDQPSFIRPQRLFTVEQHVILHSVGKVTAAKYDEVFKKVRTLFID
;
A
#
# COMPACT_ATOMS: atom_id res chain seq x y z
N MET A 1 9.93 -12.53 10.41
CA MET A 1 9.52 -11.12 10.27
C MET A 1 8.27 -10.87 11.08
N VAL A 2 8.23 -9.76 11.79
CA VAL A 2 7.01 -9.35 12.48
C VAL A 2 5.96 -8.99 11.44
N LYS A 3 4.72 -9.41 11.67
CA LYS A 3 3.63 -9.11 10.73
C LYS A 3 3.39 -7.60 10.66
N PRO A 4 3.34 -7.01 9.46
CA PRO A 4 3.09 -5.57 9.33
C PRO A 4 1.71 -5.18 9.87
N VAL A 5 1.60 -3.93 10.32
CA VAL A 5 0.33 -3.38 10.80
C VAL A 5 -0.23 -2.38 9.81
N ALA A 6 -1.50 -2.02 9.99
CA ALA A 6 -2.14 -1.03 9.14
C ALA A 6 -1.32 0.26 9.08
N GLY A 7 -1.17 0.82 7.89
CA GLY A 7 -0.39 2.02 7.67
C GLY A 7 1.05 1.78 7.25
N GLU A 8 1.57 0.56 7.37
CA GLU A 8 2.92 0.29 6.89
C GLU A 8 2.97 0.25 5.37
N ILE A 9 4.09 0.72 4.83
CA ILE A 9 4.37 0.63 3.40
C ILE A 9 5.30 -0.56 3.24
N VAL A 10 4.86 -1.55 2.48
CA VAL A 10 5.59 -2.79 2.29
C VAL A 10 5.93 -2.98 0.81
N VAL A 11 6.93 -3.81 0.54
CA VAL A 11 7.33 -4.14 -0.82
C VAL A 11 6.97 -5.59 -1.09
N ILE A 12 6.30 -5.81 -2.20
CA ILE A 12 5.87 -7.14 -2.61
C ILE A 12 6.29 -7.40 -4.06
N PRO A 13 6.45 -8.66 -4.45
CA PRO A 13 6.63 -8.97 -5.87
C PRO A 13 5.31 -8.81 -6.61
N PHE A 14 5.39 -8.32 -7.83
CA PHE A 14 4.23 -8.22 -8.71
C PHE A 14 4.48 -9.10 -9.93
N PRO A 15 4.25 -10.39 -9.83
CA PRO A 15 4.55 -11.32 -10.92
C PRO A 15 3.41 -11.36 -11.92
N ARG A 16 3.12 -10.26 -12.59
CA ARG A 16 1.95 -10.25 -13.43
C ARG A 16 2.13 -11.05 -14.72
N ASN A 17 3.02 -10.60 -15.56
CA ASN A 17 3.15 -11.18 -16.89
C ASN A 17 4.46 -11.90 -17.11
N ASP A 18 5.44 -11.63 -16.27
CA ASP A 18 6.76 -12.21 -16.39
C ASP A 18 7.37 -12.42 -15.00
N PRO A 19 7.21 -13.61 -14.44
CA PRO A 19 7.78 -13.90 -13.13
C PRO A 19 9.30 -13.77 -13.07
N ALA A 20 9.98 -13.96 -14.20
CA ALA A 20 11.45 -13.89 -14.22
C ALA A 20 11.96 -12.47 -14.06
N THR A 21 11.17 -11.49 -14.52
CA THR A 21 11.51 -10.07 -14.38
C THR A 21 10.58 -9.36 -13.42
N GLY A 22 9.84 -10.11 -12.61
CA GLY A 22 8.83 -9.59 -11.71
C GLY A 22 9.31 -8.36 -10.96
N LYS A 23 8.62 -7.26 -11.14
CA LYS A 23 8.96 -6.01 -10.47
C LYS A 23 8.52 -6.05 -9.03
N ARG A 24 9.33 -5.46 -8.18
CA ARG A 24 8.95 -5.23 -6.80
C ARG A 24 8.20 -3.92 -6.72
N ARG A 25 7.07 -3.91 -6.03
CA ARG A 25 6.24 -2.72 -5.95
C ARG A 25 5.83 -2.46 -4.51
N PRO A 26 5.71 -1.18 -4.14
CA PRO A 26 5.20 -0.85 -2.81
C PRO A 26 3.69 -0.98 -2.76
N ALA A 27 3.20 -1.22 -1.56
CA ALA A 27 1.76 -1.27 -1.27
C ALA A 27 1.55 -0.81 0.16
N LEU A 28 0.38 -0.25 0.42
CA LEU A 28 0.01 0.22 1.76
C LEU A 28 -0.83 -0.85 2.45
N VAL A 29 -0.48 -1.19 3.67
CA VAL A 29 -1.28 -2.12 4.48
C VAL A 29 -2.53 -1.39 4.96
N ILE A 30 -3.70 -1.89 4.55
CA ILE A 30 -4.98 -1.32 4.96
C ILE A 30 -5.52 -2.05 6.19
N ALA A 31 -5.39 -3.37 6.22
CA ALA A 31 -5.93 -4.16 7.34
C ALA A 31 -5.01 -5.33 7.65
N ASP A 32 -4.80 -5.54 8.95
CA ASP A 32 -4.13 -6.71 9.50
C ASP A 32 -5.24 -7.67 9.94
N LEU A 33 -5.41 -8.74 9.20
CA LEU A 33 -6.47 -9.70 9.45
C LEU A 33 -6.00 -10.81 10.37
N PRO A 34 -6.92 -11.55 10.99
CA PRO A 34 -6.52 -12.72 11.79
C PRO A 34 -5.71 -13.71 10.94
N GLY A 35 -4.77 -14.39 11.58
CA GLY A 35 -3.92 -15.35 10.88
C GLY A 35 -2.84 -14.64 10.07
N ALA A 36 -2.57 -15.14 8.87
CA ALA A 36 -1.48 -14.65 8.04
C ALA A 36 -1.89 -13.60 7.01
N ASP A 37 -3.18 -13.30 6.90
CA ASP A 37 -3.69 -12.47 5.81
C ASP A 37 -3.58 -10.97 6.11
N LEU A 38 -3.35 -10.20 5.04
CA LEU A 38 -3.32 -8.75 5.07
C LEU A 38 -4.05 -8.22 3.85
N ILE A 39 -4.77 -7.11 4.02
CA ILE A 39 -5.35 -6.38 2.90
C ILE A 39 -4.45 -5.19 2.59
N LEU A 40 -4.02 -5.10 1.35
CA LEU A 40 -3.15 -4.04 0.87
C LEU A 40 -3.85 -3.24 -0.22
N CYS A 41 -3.35 -2.03 -0.48
CA CYS A 41 -3.72 -1.33 -1.71
C CYS A 41 -2.45 -0.90 -2.44
N GLN A 42 -2.57 -0.81 -3.76
CA GLN A 42 -1.44 -0.54 -4.63
C GLN A 42 -0.92 0.88 -4.46
N ILE A 43 0.40 1.03 -4.52
CA ILE A 43 1.06 2.33 -4.64
C ILE A 43 1.76 2.36 -5.98
N THR A 44 1.62 3.46 -6.72
CA THR A 44 2.26 3.61 -8.02
C THR A 44 3.01 4.93 -8.09
N SER A 45 4.17 4.94 -8.73
CA SER A 45 4.92 6.18 -8.98
C SER A 45 4.51 6.85 -10.29
N ARG A 46 3.68 6.20 -11.09
CA ARG A 46 3.23 6.77 -12.35
C ARG A 46 2.23 7.87 -12.10
N THR A 47 2.42 9.00 -12.76
CA THR A 47 1.42 10.06 -12.75
C THR A 47 0.18 9.52 -13.44
N HIS A 48 -0.93 9.53 -12.71
CA HIS A 48 -2.15 8.95 -13.21
C HIS A 48 -3.33 9.66 -12.56
N TRP A 49 -4.07 10.41 -13.34
CA TRP A 49 -5.24 11.08 -12.80
C TRP A 49 -6.33 10.04 -12.54
N ASP A 50 -6.90 10.11 -11.35
CA ASP A 50 -7.82 9.11 -10.86
C ASP A 50 -8.59 9.76 -9.71
N ALA A 51 -9.91 9.58 -9.70
CA ALA A 51 -10.75 10.21 -8.67
C ALA A 51 -10.44 9.71 -7.27
N PHE A 52 -9.81 8.54 -7.14
CA PHE A 52 -9.52 7.93 -5.84
C PHE A 52 -8.06 8.07 -5.41
N ALA A 53 -7.16 8.40 -6.33
CA ALA A 53 -5.73 8.42 -6.04
C ALA A 53 -5.41 9.42 -4.93
N VAL A 54 -4.58 8.99 -3.98
CA VAL A 54 -4.13 9.83 -2.86
C VAL A 54 -2.64 10.05 -2.99
N PRO A 55 -2.18 11.31 -3.11
CA PRO A 55 -0.74 11.57 -3.21
C PRO A 55 0.01 11.07 -1.98
N LEU A 56 1.23 10.61 -2.20
CA LEU A 56 2.10 10.12 -1.16
C LEU A 56 3.53 10.55 -1.43
N ASP A 57 4.16 11.17 -0.45
CA ASP A 57 5.60 11.42 -0.48
C ASP A 57 6.18 11.19 0.91
N SER A 58 7.49 11.39 1.04
CA SER A 58 8.15 11.08 2.31
C SER A 58 7.67 11.92 3.49
N SER A 59 7.09 13.10 3.23
CA SER A 59 6.54 13.92 4.31
C SER A 59 5.29 13.30 4.94
N ASP A 60 4.68 12.34 4.26
CA ASP A 60 3.51 11.63 4.76
C ASP A 60 3.88 10.41 5.61
N CYS A 61 5.15 10.16 5.82
CA CYS A 61 5.62 9.03 6.59
C CYS A 61 6.01 9.46 8.00
N GLU A 62 5.51 8.73 9.00
CA GLU A 62 5.96 8.97 10.38
C GLU A 62 7.29 8.27 10.63
N ARG A 63 7.64 7.27 9.84
CA ARG A 63 8.97 6.65 9.83
C ARG A 63 9.22 6.08 8.45
N GLY A 64 10.52 5.95 8.12
CA GLY A 64 10.91 5.49 6.80
C GLY A 64 10.67 6.54 5.74
N GLU A 65 10.86 6.14 4.50
CA GLU A 65 10.68 7.06 3.37
C GLU A 65 10.40 6.26 2.11
N ILE A 66 9.96 6.97 1.06
CA ILE A 66 9.77 6.39 -0.25
C ILE A 66 10.73 7.06 -1.23
N ASP A 67 11.11 6.33 -2.27
CA ASP A 67 12.13 6.80 -3.22
C ASP A 67 11.69 8.00 -4.05
N GLN A 68 10.42 8.10 -4.33
CA GLN A 68 9.89 9.15 -5.20
C GLN A 68 8.41 9.40 -4.89
N PRO A 69 7.92 10.60 -5.21
CA PRO A 69 6.49 10.87 -5.04
C PRO A 69 5.64 9.84 -5.78
N SER A 70 4.58 9.42 -5.14
CA SER A 70 3.76 8.31 -5.60
C SER A 70 2.30 8.60 -5.36
N PHE A 71 1.44 7.67 -5.76
CA PHE A 71 0.01 7.73 -5.51
C PHE A 71 -0.45 6.41 -4.91
N ILE A 72 -1.20 6.51 -3.82
CA ILE A 72 -1.90 5.37 -3.25
C ILE A 72 -3.20 5.22 -4.01
N ARG A 73 -3.54 3.99 -4.39
CA ARG A 73 -4.74 3.71 -5.16
C ARG A 73 -5.72 2.89 -4.33
N PRO A 74 -6.63 3.54 -3.58
CA PRO A 74 -7.54 2.84 -2.67
C PRO A 74 -8.43 1.80 -3.35
N GLN A 75 -8.77 2.01 -4.62
CA GLN A 75 -9.60 1.07 -5.36
C GLN A 75 -8.87 -0.20 -5.81
N ARG A 76 -7.56 -0.23 -5.68
CA ARG A 76 -6.75 -1.40 -6.03
C ARG A 76 -6.42 -2.20 -4.77
N LEU A 77 -7.43 -2.78 -4.17
CA LEU A 77 -7.29 -3.60 -2.97
C LEU A 77 -7.01 -5.05 -3.35
N PHE A 78 -6.19 -5.70 -2.56
CA PHE A 78 -5.92 -7.12 -2.74
C PHE A 78 -5.44 -7.72 -1.43
N THR A 79 -5.62 -9.03 -1.28
CA THR A 79 -5.24 -9.76 -0.08
C THR A 79 -4.00 -10.58 -0.36
N VAL A 80 -3.05 -10.55 0.57
CA VAL A 80 -1.86 -11.41 0.50
C VAL A 80 -1.64 -12.06 1.86
N GLU A 81 -0.92 -13.17 1.86
CA GLU A 81 -0.40 -13.75 3.10
C GLU A 81 0.92 -13.08 3.45
N GLN A 82 1.23 -13.04 4.74
CA GLN A 82 2.42 -12.36 5.24
C GLN A 82 3.71 -12.77 4.52
N HIS A 83 3.83 -14.03 4.15
CA HIS A 83 5.07 -14.52 3.54
C HIS A 83 5.36 -13.90 2.16
N VAL A 84 4.35 -13.30 1.53
CA VAL A 84 4.54 -12.62 0.24
C VAL A 84 5.30 -11.31 0.40
N ILE A 85 5.24 -10.72 1.59
CA ILE A 85 5.86 -9.42 1.85
C ILE A 85 7.38 -9.58 1.96
N LEU A 86 8.12 -8.83 1.15
CA LEU A 86 9.57 -8.88 1.15
C LEU A 86 10.16 -8.11 2.32
N HIS A 87 9.72 -6.87 2.52
CA HIS A 87 10.16 -6.03 3.65
C HIS A 87 9.25 -4.81 3.77
N SER A 88 9.38 -4.12 4.90
CA SER A 88 8.68 -2.86 5.15
C SER A 88 9.67 -1.71 4.93
N VAL A 89 9.21 -0.63 4.28
CA VAL A 89 10.04 0.55 4.03
C VAL A 89 9.63 1.74 4.87
N GLY A 90 8.50 1.68 5.55
CA GLY A 90 8.08 2.79 6.39
C GLY A 90 6.64 2.64 6.85
N LYS A 91 6.13 3.72 7.42
CA LYS A 91 4.75 3.78 7.88
C LYS A 91 4.23 5.19 7.68
N VAL A 92 3.03 5.31 7.13
CA VAL A 92 2.42 6.63 6.92
C VAL A 92 1.93 7.19 8.25
N THR A 93 1.72 8.52 8.27
CA THR A 93 1.12 9.17 9.43
C THR A 93 -0.33 8.73 9.59
N ALA A 94 -0.87 8.90 10.81
CA ALA A 94 -2.28 8.59 11.06
C ALA A 94 -3.18 9.43 10.16
N ALA A 95 -2.83 10.71 9.93
CA ALA A 95 -3.62 11.57 9.06
C ALA A 95 -3.66 11.04 7.62
N LYS A 96 -2.53 10.59 7.10
CA LYS A 96 -2.49 10.04 5.75
C LYS A 96 -3.27 8.74 5.67
N TYR A 97 -3.13 7.88 6.67
CA TYR A 97 -3.91 6.64 6.71
C TYR A 97 -5.42 6.93 6.70
N ASP A 98 -5.85 7.88 7.52
CA ASP A 98 -7.27 8.25 7.59
C ASP A 98 -7.77 8.76 6.24
N GLU A 99 -6.96 9.55 5.55
CA GLU A 99 -7.31 10.07 4.23
C GLU A 99 -7.54 8.92 3.24
N VAL A 100 -6.64 7.94 3.24
CA VAL A 100 -6.77 6.78 2.38
C VAL A 100 -7.98 5.93 2.77
N PHE A 101 -8.14 5.69 4.06
CA PHE A 101 -9.23 4.84 4.54
C PHE A 101 -10.61 5.43 4.22
N LYS A 102 -10.74 6.75 4.29
CA LYS A 102 -11.99 7.41 3.89
C LYS A 102 -12.31 7.11 2.43
N LYS A 103 -11.30 7.13 1.56
CA LYS A 103 -11.51 6.78 0.16
C LYS A 103 -11.90 5.32 0.00
N VAL A 104 -11.26 4.42 0.73
CA VAL A 104 -11.60 3.00 0.70
C VAL A 104 -13.08 2.81 1.10
N ARG A 105 -13.51 3.49 2.16
CA ARG A 105 -14.90 3.39 2.60
C ARG A 105 -15.89 3.82 1.52
N THR A 106 -15.57 4.87 0.77
CA THR A 106 -16.47 5.37 -0.26
C THR A 106 -16.67 4.38 -1.40
N LEU A 107 -15.80 3.39 -1.55
CA LEU A 107 -15.97 2.35 -2.56
C LEU A 107 -17.15 1.43 -2.24
N PHE A 108 -17.52 1.33 -0.99
CA PHE A 108 -18.53 0.37 -0.53
C PHE A 108 -19.81 1.02 0.00
N ILE A 109 -19.83 2.34 0.10
CA ILE A 109 -20.95 3.09 0.67
C ILE A 109 -21.41 4.10 -0.38
N ASP A 110 -22.69 4.12 -0.65
CA ASP A 110 -23.28 5.09 -1.58
C ASP A 110 -23.36 6.48 -0.95
#